data_b9170f6c152e8b1b4e9bde9b80e8944d
#
_entry.id   b9170f6c152e8b1b4e9bde9b80e8944d
#
_cell.length_a   1.000
_cell.length_b   1.000
_cell.length_c   1.000
_cell.angle_alpha   90.00
_cell.angle_beta   90.00
_cell.angle_gamma   90.00
#
_symmetry.space_group_name_H-M   'P 1'
#
loop_
_entity.id
_entity.type
_entity.pdbx_description
1 polymer ?
#
loop_
_entity_poly.entity_id
_entity_poly.type
_entity_poly.pdbx_seq_one_letter_code
_entity_poly.pdbx_strand_id
1 'polypeptide(L)'
;MAGDVLIKIDGEDTESMSMDDAAKLIRGKKGSSVVLTIERFNEEEPIDFTLTREDIPVKDVSYFGMLDESIGYIRLTRFSKNSADEVEKAIVSLKSNALSSIVLDLRDNPGGLLNSAVSILDMFIEKDELLVWTDGKARQSSKKYYSKSDPIVPDDIQIAVLI
;
A
#
# COMPACT_ATOMS: atom_id res chain seq x y z
N MET A 1 -21.80 10.38 -2.18
CA MET A 1 -21.16 11.54 -2.83
C MET A 1 -20.47 12.39 -1.78
N ALA A 2 -19.61 13.34 -2.16
CA ALA A 2 -19.08 14.29 -1.19
C ALA A 2 -20.23 15.14 -0.64
N GLY A 3 -20.33 15.27 0.69
CA GLY A 3 -21.42 15.98 1.37
C GLY A 3 -22.58 15.10 1.84
N ASP A 4 -22.59 13.80 1.52
CA ASP A 4 -23.55 12.87 2.10
C ASP A 4 -23.29 12.68 3.61
N VAL A 5 -24.33 12.67 4.42
CA VAL A 5 -24.26 12.42 5.87
C VAL A 5 -24.83 11.04 6.16
N LEU A 6 -24.03 10.16 6.76
CA LEU A 6 -24.49 8.83 7.17
C LEU A 6 -25.32 8.95 8.44
N ILE A 7 -26.60 8.55 8.38
CA ILE A 7 -27.55 8.66 9.49
C ILE A 7 -27.93 7.31 10.13
N LYS A 8 -27.87 6.19 9.34
CA LYS A 8 -28.11 4.85 9.90
C LYS A 8 -27.20 3.81 9.25
N ILE A 9 -26.88 2.75 10.02
CA ILE A 9 -26.19 1.54 9.57
C ILE A 9 -27.03 0.34 10.00
N ASP A 10 -27.52 -0.47 9.04
CA ASP A 10 -28.44 -1.60 9.28
C ASP A 10 -29.66 -1.21 10.15
N GLY A 11 -30.14 0.04 10.02
CA GLY A 11 -31.25 0.59 10.77
C GLY A 11 -30.89 1.21 12.12
N GLU A 12 -29.65 1.06 12.61
CA GLU A 12 -29.16 1.71 13.82
C GLU A 12 -28.74 3.16 13.56
N ASP A 13 -29.21 4.09 14.39
CA ASP A 13 -28.93 5.52 14.27
C ASP A 13 -27.45 5.83 14.60
N THR A 14 -26.80 6.65 13.77
CA THR A 14 -25.37 6.99 13.92
C THR A 14 -25.11 8.27 14.71
N GLU A 15 -26.14 9.06 15.09
CA GLU A 15 -25.96 10.39 15.72
C GLU A 15 -25.13 10.32 17.02
N SER A 16 -25.32 9.25 17.81
CA SER A 16 -24.61 9.04 19.07
C SER A 16 -23.37 8.14 18.96
N MET A 17 -23.08 7.59 17.77
CA MET A 17 -21.97 6.66 17.57
C MET A 17 -20.63 7.38 17.45
N SER A 18 -19.57 6.76 18.00
CA SER A 18 -18.22 7.15 17.65
C SER A 18 -17.87 6.67 16.23
N MET A 19 -16.89 7.31 15.58
CA MET A 19 -16.37 6.88 14.27
C MET A 19 -15.91 5.40 14.28
N ASP A 20 -15.33 4.95 15.39
CA ASP A 20 -14.86 3.57 15.54
C ASP A 20 -16.02 2.58 15.65
N ASP A 21 -17.11 2.93 16.31
CA ASP A 21 -18.28 2.06 16.44
C ASP A 21 -19.04 1.97 15.11
N ALA A 22 -19.25 3.08 14.43
CA ALA A 22 -19.79 3.10 13.08
C ALA A 22 -18.92 2.25 12.11
N ALA A 23 -17.60 2.39 12.17
CA ALA A 23 -16.67 1.59 11.37
C ALA A 23 -16.76 0.08 11.68
N LYS A 24 -17.01 -0.33 12.94
CA LYS A 24 -17.22 -1.75 13.32
C LYS A 24 -18.49 -2.31 12.69
N LEU A 25 -19.58 -1.53 12.67
CA LEU A 25 -20.85 -1.96 12.05
C LEU A 25 -20.73 -2.07 10.53
N ILE A 26 -20.05 -1.14 9.89
CA ILE A 26 -19.81 -1.17 8.44
C ILE A 26 -18.95 -2.38 8.06
N ARG A 27 -17.92 -2.69 8.85
CA ARG A 27 -17.06 -3.87 8.63
C ARG A 27 -17.81 -5.14 8.95
N GLY A 28 -17.40 -6.23 8.29
CA GLY A 28 -17.99 -7.55 8.54
C GLY A 28 -17.45 -8.61 7.60
N LYS A 29 -18.12 -9.76 7.59
CA LYS A 29 -17.70 -10.90 6.76
C LYS A 29 -17.85 -10.55 5.28
N LYS A 30 -16.82 -10.82 4.47
CA LYS A 30 -16.88 -10.72 3.02
C LYS A 30 -18.11 -11.43 2.46
N GLY A 31 -18.81 -10.77 1.53
CA GLY A 31 -20.03 -11.26 0.91
C GLY A 31 -21.30 -11.02 1.72
N SER A 32 -21.22 -10.54 2.98
CA SER A 32 -22.41 -10.10 3.71
C SER A 32 -22.83 -8.69 3.27
N SER A 33 -24.12 -8.38 3.43
CA SER A 33 -24.65 -7.05 3.10
C SER A 33 -24.60 -6.12 4.31
N VAL A 34 -24.58 -4.82 4.05
CA VAL A 34 -24.82 -3.74 5.00
C VAL A 34 -25.73 -2.70 4.33
N VAL A 35 -26.70 -2.17 5.06
CA VAL A 35 -27.54 -1.07 4.59
C VAL A 35 -27.05 0.23 5.22
N LEU A 36 -26.69 1.20 4.39
CA LEU A 36 -26.33 2.54 4.81
C LEU A 36 -27.44 3.51 4.42
N THR A 37 -28.04 4.18 5.40
CA THR A 37 -28.99 5.26 5.17
C THR A 37 -28.27 6.59 5.26
N ILE A 38 -28.36 7.40 4.21
CA ILE A 38 -27.70 8.71 4.13
C ILE A 38 -28.71 9.83 3.93
N GLU A 39 -28.38 11.01 4.45
CA GLU A 39 -28.97 12.28 4.03
C GLU A 39 -28.09 12.94 2.97
N ARG A 40 -28.71 13.44 1.92
CA ARG A 40 -28.03 14.15 0.84
C ARG A 40 -28.64 15.54 0.67
N PHE A 41 -27.76 16.53 0.54
CA PHE A 41 -28.19 17.88 0.21
C PHE A 41 -29.02 17.90 -1.07
N ASN A 42 -30.17 18.54 -1.06
CA ASN A 42 -31.22 18.61 -2.12
C ASN A 42 -32.08 17.32 -2.32
N GLU A 43 -31.99 16.34 -1.45
CA GLU A 43 -32.98 15.23 -1.42
C GLU A 43 -33.88 15.42 -0.20
N GLU A 44 -35.21 15.25 -0.38
CA GLU A 44 -36.20 15.44 0.70
C GLU A 44 -36.25 14.22 1.65
N GLU A 45 -35.92 13.04 1.14
CA GLU A 45 -35.99 11.77 1.87
C GLU A 45 -34.61 11.14 1.98
N PRO A 46 -34.30 10.48 3.12
CA PRO A 46 -33.08 9.70 3.25
C PRO A 46 -32.99 8.57 2.19
N ILE A 47 -31.77 8.28 1.76
CA ILE A 47 -31.51 7.29 0.71
C ILE A 47 -30.83 6.07 1.31
N ASP A 48 -31.38 4.88 1.06
CA ASP A 48 -30.77 3.60 1.45
C ASP A 48 -29.86 3.03 0.37
N PHE A 49 -28.64 2.66 0.77
CA PHE A 49 -27.68 1.93 -0.06
C PHE A 49 -27.42 0.55 0.55
N THR A 50 -27.83 -0.51 -0.14
CA THR A 50 -27.43 -1.87 0.21
C THR A 50 -26.10 -2.17 -0.45
N LEU A 51 -25.04 -2.35 0.35
CA LEU A 51 -23.69 -2.66 -0.11
C LEU A 51 -23.31 -4.09 0.27
N THR A 52 -22.63 -4.79 -0.63
CA THR A 52 -22.00 -6.08 -0.31
C THR A 52 -20.59 -5.83 0.18
N ARG A 53 -20.23 -6.36 1.35
CA ARG A 53 -18.89 -6.23 1.91
C ARG A 53 -17.88 -7.02 1.08
N GLU A 54 -16.84 -6.37 0.67
CA GLU A 54 -15.71 -6.96 -0.06
C GLU A 54 -14.38 -6.64 0.62
N ASP A 55 -13.35 -7.43 0.31
CA ASP A 55 -11.99 -7.08 0.71
C ASP A 55 -11.55 -5.86 -0.09
N ILE A 56 -11.22 -4.77 0.61
CA ILE A 56 -10.64 -3.60 -0.02
C ILE A 56 -9.13 -3.80 -0.04
N PRO A 57 -8.52 -4.10 -1.19
CA PRO A 57 -7.07 -4.23 -1.28
C PRO A 57 -6.43 -2.85 -1.06
N VAL A 58 -5.78 -2.69 0.07
CA VAL A 58 -5.00 -1.48 0.33
C VAL A 58 -3.63 -1.67 -0.31
N LYS A 59 -3.39 -0.93 -1.38
CA LYS A 59 -2.10 -0.96 -2.09
C LYS A 59 -0.99 -0.34 -1.24
N ASP A 60 0.14 -1.00 -1.22
CA ASP A 60 1.35 -0.49 -0.57
C ASP A 60 2.08 0.50 -1.50
N VAL A 61 2.09 0.24 -2.81
CA VAL A 61 2.47 1.22 -3.83
C VAL A 61 1.24 2.08 -4.15
N SER A 62 1.15 3.23 -3.49
CA SER A 62 0.02 4.15 -3.62
C SER A 62 -0.02 4.87 -4.97
N TYR A 63 1.15 5.04 -5.59
CA TYR A 63 1.30 5.64 -6.91
C TYR A 63 2.61 5.18 -7.57
N PHE A 64 2.59 5.01 -8.87
CA PHE A 64 3.78 4.93 -9.71
C PHE A 64 3.50 5.52 -11.10
N GLY A 65 4.52 6.05 -11.75
CA GLY A 65 4.41 6.65 -13.08
C GLY A 65 5.71 7.33 -13.49
N MET A 66 5.74 7.87 -14.69
CA MET A 66 6.84 8.70 -15.16
C MET A 66 6.67 10.14 -14.65
N LEU A 67 7.75 10.76 -14.12
CA LEU A 67 7.79 12.18 -13.79
C LEU A 67 8.09 13.03 -15.03
N ASP A 68 8.91 12.49 -15.92
CA ASP A 68 9.25 13.04 -17.23
C ASP A 68 9.51 11.89 -18.23
N GLU A 69 10.17 12.15 -19.33
CA GLU A 69 10.43 11.16 -20.37
C GLU A 69 11.37 10.03 -19.92
N SER A 70 12.16 10.23 -18.85
CA SER A 70 13.24 9.32 -18.43
C SER A 70 13.27 8.98 -16.93
N ILE A 71 12.47 9.65 -16.10
CA ILE A 71 12.47 9.47 -14.64
C ILE A 71 11.20 8.77 -14.20
N GLY A 72 11.34 7.54 -13.69
CA GLY A 72 10.26 6.80 -13.03
C GLY A 72 10.10 7.20 -11.57
N TYR A 73 8.89 7.15 -11.07
CA TYR A 73 8.57 7.44 -9.66
C TYR A 73 7.70 6.32 -9.11
N ILE A 74 8.03 5.87 -7.89
CA ILE A 74 7.29 4.85 -7.15
C ILE A 74 7.12 5.34 -5.71
N ARG A 75 5.88 5.49 -5.24
CA ARG A 75 5.58 5.81 -3.84
C ARG A 75 5.15 4.55 -3.09
N LEU A 76 5.99 4.11 -2.16
CA LEU A 76 5.73 2.98 -1.27
C LEU A 76 5.36 3.48 0.13
N THR A 77 4.13 3.22 0.58
CA THR A 77 3.59 3.76 1.83
C THR A 77 3.83 2.88 3.05
N ARG A 78 4.17 1.59 2.86
CA ARG A 78 4.51 0.64 3.94
C ARG A 78 5.14 -0.62 3.36
N PHE A 79 5.69 -1.46 4.24
CA PHE A 79 6.24 -2.77 3.89
C PHE A 79 5.32 -3.89 4.40
N SER A 80 4.35 -4.33 3.59
CA SER A 80 3.48 -5.49 3.86
C SER A 80 3.93 -6.72 3.06
N LYS A 81 3.16 -7.80 3.13
CA LYS A 81 3.45 -9.02 2.36
C LYS A 81 3.43 -8.80 0.84
N ASN A 82 2.64 -7.86 0.36
CA ASN A 82 2.43 -7.63 -1.07
C ASN A 82 3.34 -6.53 -1.64
N SER A 83 4.07 -5.80 -0.79
CA SER A 83 4.87 -4.64 -1.20
C SER A 83 5.90 -4.98 -2.27
N ALA A 84 6.59 -6.13 -2.15
CA ALA A 84 7.58 -6.55 -3.13
C ALA A 84 6.95 -6.80 -4.51
N ASP A 85 5.85 -7.55 -4.56
CA ASP A 85 5.14 -7.82 -5.81
C ASP A 85 4.58 -6.54 -6.46
N GLU A 86 4.14 -5.57 -5.64
CA GLU A 86 3.64 -4.29 -6.14
C GLU A 86 4.76 -3.41 -6.69
N VAL A 87 5.92 -3.36 -6.01
CA VAL A 87 7.10 -2.64 -6.46
C VAL A 87 7.66 -3.27 -7.74
N GLU A 88 7.75 -4.60 -7.82
CA GLU A 88 8.18 -5.31 -9.02
C GLU A 88 7.30 -4.95 -10.24
N LYS A 89 5.97 -5.01 -10.08
CA LYS A 89 5.02 -4.63 -11.13
C LYS A 89 5.21 -3.17 -11.57
N ALA A 90 5.43 -2.26 -10.61
CA ALA A 90 5.69 -0.86 -10.92
C ALA A 90 6.99 -0.69 -11.73
N ILE A 91 8.10 -1.33 -11.31
CA ILE A 91 9.39 -1.31 -12.02
C ILE A 91 9.22 -1.86 -13.45
N VAL A 92 8.61 -3.03 -13.59
CA VAL A 92 8.39 -3.66 -14.91
C VAL A 92 7.58 -2.75 -15.82
N SER A 93 6.54 -2.09 -15.29
CA SER A 93 5.74 -1.13 -16.05
C SER A 93 6.54 0.09 -16.49
N LEU A 94 7.39 0.63 -15.61
CA LEU A 94 8.24 1.80 -15.91
C LEU A 94 9.33 1.47 -16.94
N LYS A 95 9.89 0.26 -16.91
CA LYS A 95 10.94 -0.20 -17.86
C LYS A 95 10.49 -0.24 -19.32
N SER A 96 9.20 -0.20 -19.60
CA SER A 96 8.68 -0.07 -20.97
C SER A 96 8.95 1.29 -21.62
N ASN A 97 9.40 2.27 -20.83
CA ASN A 97 9.79 3.62 -21.27
C ASN A 97 11.32 3.76 -21.34
N ALA A 98 11.80 4.88 -21.83
CA ALA A 98 13.24 5.21 -21.88
C ALA A 98 13.76 5.59 -20.47
N LEU A 99 13.67 4.67 -19.52
CA LEU A 99 13.97 4.89 -18.10
C LEU A 99 15.50 5.04 -17.89
N SER A 100 15.92 6.14 -17.29
CA SER A 100 17.30 6.39 -16.87
C SER A 100 17.46 6.50 -15.35
N SER A 101 16.36 6.78 -14.65
CA SER A 101 16.38 6.96 -13.20
C SER A 101 15.06 6.54 -12.57
N ILE A 102 15.12 6.08 -11.31
CA ILE A 102 13.95 5.77 -10.48
C ILE A 102 14.03 6.58 -9.18
N VAL A 103 12.94 7.25 -8.84
CA VAL A 103 12.71 7.85 -7.52
C VAL A 103 11.84 6.91 -6.71
N LEU A 104 12.38 6.32 -5.65
CA LEU A 104 11.62 5.54 -4.66
C LEU A 104 11.26 6.46 -3.49
N ASP A 105 9.99 6.81 -3.37
CA ASP A 105 9.51 7.69 -2.29
C ASP A 105 8.98 6.88 -1.11
N LEU A 106 9.69 6.98 0.01
CA LEU A 106 9.37 6.36 1.31
C LEU A 106 8.95 7.41 2.35
N ARG A 107 8.70 8.65 1.96
CA ARG A 107 8.26 9.69 2.91
C ARG A 107 6.92 9.27 3.55
N ASP A 108 6.81 9.46 4.87
CA ASP A 108 5.69 9.02 5.70
C ASP A 108 5.49 7.48 5.75
N ASN A 109 6.47 6.68 5.27
CA ASN A 109 6.42 5.24 5.39
C ASN A 109 6.86 4.83 6.81
N PRO A 110 5.96 4.23 7.63
CA PRO A 110 6.31 3.83 9.01
C PRO A 110 7.18 2.57 9.08
N GLY A 111 7.56 1.99 7.93
CA GLY A 111 8.25 0.70 7.87
C GLY A 111 7.31 -0.49 7.69
N GLY A 112 7.67 -1.65 8.25
CA GLY A 112 6.86 -2.86 8.17
C GLY A 112 7.69 -4.14 8.20
N LEU A 113 7.38 -5.10 7.32
CA LEU A 113 8.03 -6.40 7.30
C LEU A 113 9.45 -6.32 6.73
N LEU A 114 10.45 -6.71 7.53
CA LEU A 114 11.86 -6.76 7.10
C LEU A 114 12.04 -7.65 5.85
N ASN A 115 11.36 -8.80 5.79
CA ASN A 115 11.47 -9.68 4.63
C ASN A 115 10.98 -9.01 3.33
N SER A 116 9.96 -8.16 3.40
CA SER A 116 9.48 -7.40 2.24
C SER A 116 10.49 -6.34 1.80
N ALA A 117 11.14 -5.66 2.74
CA ALA A 117 12.22 -4.72 2.44
C ALA A 117 13.41 -5.46 1.79
N VAL A 118 13.80 -6.63 2.31
CA VAL A 118 14.84 -7.48 1.72
C VAL A 118 14.48 -7.89 0.29
N SER A 119 13.24 -8.31 0.05
CA SER A 119 12.80 -8.70 -1.29
C SER A 119 12.78 -7.52 -2.27
N ILE A 120 12.49 -6.31 -1.79
CA ILE A 120 12.56 -5.11 -2.62
C ILE A 120 14.02 -4.75 -2.93
N LEU A 121 14.92 -4.81 -1.94
CA LEU A 121 16.35 -4.58 -2.17
C LEU A 121 16.97 -5.58 -3.16
N ASP A 122 16.53 -6.85 -3.13
CA ASP A 122 16.96 -7.90 -4.06
C ASP A 122 16.68 -7.56 -5.53
N MET A 123 15.77 -6.63 -5.81
CA MET A 123 15.47 -6.15 -7.17
C MET A 123 16.50 -5.17 -7.73
N PHE A 124 17.33 -4.58 -6.85
CA PHE A 124 18.24 -3.50 -7.17
C PHE A 124 19.72 -3.88 -7.00
N ILE A 125 20.00 -4.92 -6.22
CA ILE A 125 21.37 -5.25 -5.78
C ILE A 125 21.80 -6.57 -6.40
N GLU A 126 23.05 -6.62 -6.86
CA GLU A 126 23.70 -7.81 -7.41
C GLU A 126 23.54 -9.02 -6.48
N LYS A 127 23.46 -10.20 -7.09
CA LYS A 127 23.33 -11.46 -6.37
C LYS A 127 24.50 -11.70 -5.39
N ASP A 128 24.19 -12.34 -4.27
CA ASP A 128 25.11 -12.73 -3.20
C ASP A 128 25.69 -11.56 -2.38
N GLU A 129 25.17 -10.33 -2.57
CA GLU A 129 25.58 -9.17 -1.78
C GLU A 129 24.80 -9.08 -0.45
N LEU A 130 25.47 -8.57 0.60
CA LEU A 130 24.85 -8.39 1.92
C LEU A 130 23.90 -7.19 1.90
N LEU A 131 22.59 -7.44 2.05
CA LEU A 131 21.56 -6.41 2.06
C LEU A 131 21.34 -5.78 3.44
N VAL A 132 21.20 -6.62 4.46
CA VAL A 132 20.93 -6.18 5.84
C VAL A 132 21.33 -7.27 6.83
N TRP A 133 21.68 -6.87 8.05
CA TRP A 133 21.83 -7.79 9.16
C TRP A 133 21.03 -7.32 10.38
N THR A 134 20.58 -8.27 11.17
CA THR A 134 20.02 -7.99 12.50
C THR A 134 21.06 -8.41 13.54
N ASP A 135 21.16 -7.64 14.63
CA ASP A 135 21.96 -8.00 15.79
C ASP A 135 21.11 -7.88 17.06
N GLY A 136 21.05 -8.94 17.83
CA GLY A 136 20.22 -9.04 19.03
C GLY A 136 20.97 -9.64 20.20
N LYS A 137 20.49 -9.37 21.43
CA LYS A 137 21.12 -9.88 22.67
C LYS A 137 21.24 -11.40 22.72
N ALA A 138 20.30 -12.13 22.10
CA ALA A 138 20.38 -13.58 22.00
C ALA A 138 21.11 -13.96 20.69
N ARG A 139 22.07 -14.90 20.78
CA ARG A 139 22.87 -15.37 19.64
C ARG A 139 22.01 -15.86 18.45
N GLN A 140 20.76 -16.27 18.70
CA GLN A 140 19.80 -16.72 17.70
C GLN A 140 19.06 -15.58 16.99
N SER A 141 19.17 -14.34 17.48
CA SER A 141 18.52 -13.18 16.89
C SER A 141 19.40 -12.42 15.88
N SER A 142 20.68 -12.83 15.74
CA SER A 142 21.58 -12.25 14.72
C SER A 142 21.42 -13.01 13.41
N LYS A 143 21.02 -12.33 12.36
CA LYS A 143 20.80 -12.91 11.04
C LYS A 143 21.28 -11.96 9.95
N LYS A 144 21.89 -12.52 8.91
CA LYS A 144 22.31 -11.80 7.70
C LYS A 144 21.37 -12.17 6.57
N TYR A 145 21.02 -11.17 5.76
CA TYR A 145 20.19 -11.31 4.57
C TYR A 145 21.02 -10.89 3.37
N TYR A 146 21.08 -11.75 2.38
CA TYR A 146 21.80 -11.52 1.14
C TYR A 146 20.82 -11.48 -0.03
N SER A 147 21.18 -10.78 -1.09
CA SER A 147 20.50 -10.88 -2.37
C SER A 147 20.59 -12.30 -2.92
N LYS A 148 19.55 -12.72 -3.62
CA LYS A 148 19.41 -14.11 -4.10
C LYS A 148 19.28 -14.19 -5.61
N SER A 149 18.83 -13.11 -6.22
CA SER A 149 18.51 -13.03 -7.64
C SER A 149 19.40 -11.97 -8.29
N ASP A 150 19.55 -12.05 -9.61
CA ASP A 150 20.10 -10.94 -10.36
C ASP A 150 19.12 -9.77 -10.33
N PRO A 151 19.61 -8.51 -10.30
CA PRO A 151 18.74 -7.35 -10.20
C PRO A 151 17.80 -7.22 -11.41
N ILE A 152 16.56 -6.83 -11.15
CA ILE A 152 15.63 -6.52 -12.24
C ILE A 152 15.80 -5.09 -12.76
N VAL A 153 16.46 -4.22 -11.98
CA VAL A 153 16.82 -2.86 -12.38
C VAL A 153 18.27 -2.88 -12.87
N PRO A 154 18.54 -2.54 -14.15
CA PRO A 154 19.89 -2.47 -14.68
C PRO A 154 20.78 -1.45 -13.95
N ASP A 155 22.10 -1.69 -13.91
CA ASP A 155 23.07 -0.87 -13.19
C ASP A 155 23.23 0.56 -13.74
N ASP A 156 22.84 0.78 -14.99
CA ASP A 156 22.86 2.10 -15.62
C ASP A 156 21.67 2.99 -15.21
N ILE A 157 20.67 2.43 -14.49
CA ILE A 157 19.54 3.19 -13.95
C ILE A 157 19.90 3.76 -12.58
N GLN A 158 19.92 5.08 -12.47
CA GLN A 158 20.15 5.77 -11.21
C GLN A 158 18.97 5.67 -10.27
N ILE A 159 19.24 5.52 -8.96
CA ILE A 159 18.20 5.40 -7.94
C ILE A 159 18.34 6.51 -6.91
N ALA A 160 17.25 7.25 -6.70
CA ALA A 160 17.11 8.21 -5.62
C ALA A 160 16.04 7.73 -4.63
N VAL A 161 16.36 7.76 -3.33
CA VAL A 161 15.42 7.39 -2.28
C VAL A 161 15.05 8.63 -1.48
N LEU A 162 13.76 8.92 -1.39
CA LEU A 162 13.22 9.99 -0.53
C LEU A 162 12.74 9.38 0.79
N ILE A 163 13.20 9.93 1.93
CA ILE A 163 12.88 9.48 3.30
C ILE A 163 12.35 10.63 4.14
#